data_595d579d10a2e32266b78a380eacc4ca
#
_entry.id   595d579d10a2e32266b78a380eacc4ca
#
_cell.length_a   1.000
_cell.length_b   1.000
_cell.length_c   1.000
_cell.angle_alpha   90.00
_cell.angle_beta   90.00
_cell.angle_gamma   90.00
#
_symmetry.space_group_name_H-M   'P 1'
#
loop_
_entity.id
_entity.type
_entity.pdbx_description
1 polymer ?
#
loop_
_entity_poly.entity_id
_entity_poly.type
_entity_poly.pdbx_seq_one_letter_code
_entity_poly.pdbx_strand_id
1 'polypeptide(L)'
;MGKLWRVSGPLVIAKDMKGSQVYEIVEIGEEGLVGEIIGLEEDKAIIQAHEDTQGLKVGESVRGTGTILTAELGPGVVGSIYDGLQKSLTDLMKEGAFIKRGAKAFALPRDKKWQFSPTVKAGDAVSEGDIIGTVPETHLIEHRIMVPVGIKGVIKEIREGDFTVEEPVAWVEDDGEIKELTMMQKWPVRKPRPYKQRYKASQLLVTGMRILDYMFPLALGGKAAIPGGFGTGKTVALQQLARWAQTQLNIYVGCGERGNEMADVLYSFRKLQDPATGRLLQEKEVFIANTSNMPVVAREASIFVGITIAEYYRDMGYGVLLVADSTSRWAEAMREMGGRLEEMPGEEGFPAYLGSRLSSFYERAGLVECLGSPERTGSVTVAGAVSPPGADFSEPVTQNTLRIVDALYSLDVSLANRRHFPAINWLTSYSLYAEAVKDWWSKVSPEWADTRATALKLLQQEADLEEIVRLVGPEALPEGDKLLLLVARMIREDFLMQSAYHEIDTYCPPARAHLMLKTIIKFYELTQEMLDSGIDVREIRLSPMVYRISRVKDIPNDVFEQRIKELWSEMEASLVARKGGVS
;
A
#
# COMPACT_ATOMS: atom_id res chain seq x y z
N MET A 1 38.96 6.32 12.97
CA MET A 1 39.04 6.47 11.51
C MET A 1 39.63 5.19 10.95
N GLY A 2 38.86 4.44 10.20
CA GLY A 2 39.33 3.21 9.57
C GLY A 2 40.04 3.50 8.25
N LYS A 3 40.65 2.47 7.69
CA LYS A 3 41.33 2.49 6.39
C LYS A 3 40.77 1.41 5.46
N LEU A 4 40.54 1.76 4.22
CA LEU A 4 40.16 0.84 3.16
C LEU A 4 41.23 -0.25 3.01
N TRP A 5 40.83 -1.51 3.17
CA TRP A 5 41.70 -2.67 3.03
C TRP A 5 41.43 -3.46 1.74
N ARG A 6 40.15 -3.59 1.36
CA ARG A 6 39.74 -4.32 0.16
C ARG A 6 38.50 -3.69 -0.44
N VAL A 7 38.43 -3.61 -1.76
CA VAL A 7 37.25 -3.22 -2.52
C VAL A 7 36.91 -4.30 -3.53
N SER A 8 35.69 -4.79 -3.53
CA SER A 8 35.21 -5.83 -4.45
C SER A 8 33.80 -5.49 -4.91
N GLY A 9 33.69 -4.68 -5.96
CA GLY A 9 32.42 -4.10 -6.37
C GLY A 9 31.86 -3.23 -5.22
N PRO A 10 30.57 -3.31 -4.90
CA PRO A 10 30.00 -2.51 -3.82
C PRO A 10 30.35 -3.03 -2.42
N LEU A 11 31.06 -4.16 -2.31
CA LEU A 11 31.55 -4.65 -1.03
C LEU A 11 32.93 -4.06 -0.72
N VAL A 12 33.01 -3.41 0.42
CA VAL A 12 34.20 -2.72 0.90
C VAL A 12 34.56 -3.26 2.28
N ILE A 13 35.84 -3.57 2.51
CA ILE A 13 36.33 -3.97 3.83
C ILE A 13 37.27 -2.88 4.33
N ALA A 14 36.97 -2.34 5.52
CA ALA A 14 37.82 -1.38 6.21
C ALA A 14 38.45 -2.01 7.46
N LYS A 15 39.69 -1.67 7.78
CA LYS A 15 40.39 -2.01 9.03
C LYS A 15 40.36 -0.84 10.01
N ASP A 16 40.73 -1.09 11.24
CA ASP A 16 40.78 -0.11 12.33
C ASP A 16 39.39 0.49 12.66
N MET A 17 38.33 -0.32 12.53
CA MET A 17 36.93 0.07 12.77
C MET A 17 36.43 -0.36 14.15
N LYS A 18 37.32 -0.36 15.16
CA LYS A 18 36.93 -0.69 16.54
C LYS A 18 35.93 0.34 17.08
N GLY A 19 34.85 -0.15 17.66
CA GLY A 19 33.78 0.67 18.24
C GLY A 19 32.64 1.01 17.27
N SER A 20 32.75 0.60 16.00
CA SER A 20 31.62 0.66 15.07
C SER A 20 30.55 -0.40 15.39
N GLN A 21 29.34 -0.18 14.93
CA GLN A 21 28.20 -1.07 15.11
C GLN A 21 27.65 -1.56 13.76
N VAL A 22 27.00 -2.72 13.76
CA VAL A 22 26.31 -3.22 12.57
C VAL A 22 25.16 -2.27 12.21
N TYR A 23 24.97 -2.03 10.92
CA TYR A 23 24.06 -1.05 10.32
C TYR A 23 24.45 0.42 10.51
N GLU A 24 25.66 0.70 11.02
CA GLU A 24 26.19 2.06 11.05
C GLU A 24 26.46 2.59 9.64
N ILE A 25 26.07 3.82 9.40
CA ILE A 25 26.40 4.54 8.17
C ILE A 25 27.84 5.02 8.24
N VAL A 26 28.57 4.83 7.16
CA VAL A 26 29.97 5.25 7.03
C VAL A 26 30.18 6.07 5.77
N GLU A 27 31.14 6.99 5.82
CA GLU A 27 31.67 7.71 4.67
C GLU A 27 32.96 7.05 4.20
N ILE A 28 33.04 6.66 2.91
CA ILE A 28 34.11 5.87 2.31
C ILE A 28 34.91 6.75 1.34
N GLY A 29 36.22 6.77 1.51
CA GLY A 29 37.14 7.46 0.62
C GLY A 29 37.14 8.98 0.76
N GLU A 30 37.90 9.65 -0.10
CA GLU A 30 37.99 11.11 -0.15
C GLU A 30 36.71 11.77 -0.67
N GLU A 31 35.98 11.07 -1.53
CA GLU A 31 34.70 11.52 -2.08
C GLU A 31 33.54 11.39 -1.08
N GLY A 32 33.76 10.68 0.05
CA GLY A 32 32.74 10.48 1.09
C GLY A 32 31.54 9.68 0.62
N LEU A 33 31.77 8.58 -0.13
CA LEU A 33 30.72 7.70 -0.58
C LEU A 33 30.00 7.10 0.62
N VAL A 34 28.68 7.06 0.57
CA VAL A 34 27.87 6.52 1.65
C VAL A 34 27.89 4.98 1.58
N GLY A 35 28.12 4.34 2.74
CA GLY A 35 28.04 2.90 2.91
C GLY A 35 27.39 2.53 4.25
N GLU A 36 26.99 1.29 4.39
CA GLU A 36 26.45 0.72 5.62
C GLU A 36 27.27 -0.49 6.06
N ILE A 37 27.62 -0.56 7.34
CA ILE A 37 28.31 -1.72 7.92
C ILE A 37 27.31 -2.86 8.02
N ILE A 38 27.57 -3.95 7.30
CA ILE A 38 26.74 -5.14 7.24
C ILE A 38 27.29 -6.31 8.05
N GLY A 39 28.58 -6.24 8.42
CA GLY A 39 29.25 -7.23 9.27
C GLY A 39 30.47 -6.66 9.93
N LEU A 40 30.84 -7.24 11.07
CA LEU A 40 32.05 -6.89 11.84
C LEU A 40 32.84 -8.16 12.14
N GLU A 41 34.17 -8.12 11.87
CA GLU A 41 35.09 -9.18 12.16
C GLU A 41 36.32 -8.60 12.87
N GLU A 42 36.48 -8.82 14.15
CA GLU A 42 37.55 -8.26 14.98
C GLU A 42 37.68 -6.74 14.88
N ASP A 43 38.67 -6.24 14.12
CA ASP A 43 38.91 -4.82 13.87
C ASP A 43 38.47 -4.39 12.48
N LYS A 44 37.86 -5.28 11.69
CA LYS A 44 37.39 -5.05 10.35
C LYS A 44 35.89 -4.83 10.30
N ALA A 45 35.48 -3.87 9.47
CA ALA A 45 34.10 -3.68 9.09
C ALA A 45 33.91 -4.11 7.64
N ILE A 46 32.91 -4.97 7.42
CA ILE A 46 32.41 -5.32 6.10
C ILE A 46 31.32 -4.28 5.79
N ILE A 47 31.56 -3.49 4.76
CA ILE A 47 30.74 -2.33 4.41
C ILE A 47 30.15 -2.56 3.03
N GLN A 48 28.89 -2.32 2.90
CA GLN A 48 28.26 -2.23 1.60
C GLN A 48 28.11 -0.77 1.18
N ALA A 49 28.80 -0.40 0.10
CA ALA A 49 28.68 0.93 -0.48
C ALA A 49 27.33 1.10 -1.16
N HIS A 50 26.72 2.26 -0.97
CA HIS A 50 25.43 2.65 -1.57
C HIS A 50 25.59 3.25 -2.97
N GLU A 51 26.82 3.47 -3.40
CA GLU A 51 27.18 4.09 -4.67
C GLU A 51 28.27 3.26 -5.39
N ASP A 52 28.57 3.62 -6.65
CA ASP A 52 29.63 2.96 -7.39
C ASP A 52 30.99 3.20 -6.74
N THR A 53 31.72 2.15 -6.54
CA THR A 53 33.04 2.13 -5.87
C THR A 53 34.22 2.26 -6.82
N GLN A 54 33.99 2.42 -8.14
CA GLN A 54 35.07 2.60 -9.11
C GLN A 54 35.94 3.80 -8.71
N GLY A 55 37.26 3.62 -8.73
CA GLY A 55 38.22 4.67 -8.39
C GLY A 55 38.62 4.73 -6.92
N LEU A 56 37.94 4.05 -6.00
CA LEU A 56 38.40 3.91 -4.60
C LEU A 56 39.73 3.17 -4.55
N LYS A 57 40.63 3.65 -3.69
CA LYS A 57 41.97 3.09 -3.51
C LYS A 57 42.14 2.47 -2.12
N VAL A 58 42.84 1.36 -2.04
CA VAL A 58 43.24 0.81 -0.75
C VAL A 58 44.08 1.82 0.02
N GLY A 59 43.79 2.00 1.30
CA GLY A 59 44.42 2.97 2.18
C GLY A 59 43.64 4.28 2.36
N GLU A 60 42.62 4.58 1.55
CA GLU A 60 41.75 5.73 1.78
C GLU A 60 41.00 5.62 3.12
N SER A 61 40.55 6.75 3.64
CA SER A 61 39.89 6.83 4.94
C SER A 61 38.47 6.30 4.89
N VAL A 62 38.05 5.63 5.98
CA VAL A 62 36.65 5.29 6.24
C VAL A 62 36.26 5.85 7.58
N ARG A 63 35.18 6.63 7.60
CA ARG A 63 34.70 7.32 8.80
C ARG A 63 33.32 6.83 9.17
N GLY A 64 33.18 6.26 10.40
CA GLY A 64 31.89 5.98 10.99
C GLY A 64 31.16 7.27 11.36
N THR A 65 29.87 7.29 11.15
CA THR A 65 29.01 8.42 11.54
C THR A 65 28.45 8.28 12.97
N GLY A 66 28.62 7.10 13.57
CA GLY A 66 28.02 6.75 14.87
C GLY A 66 26.49 6.57 14.82
N THR A 67 25.89 6.65 13.63
CA THR A 67 24.44 6.55 13.46
C THR A 67 24.08 5.48 12.45
N ILE A 68 22.94 4.81 12.68
CA ILE A 68 22.36 3.88 11.72
C ILE A 68 21.50 4.64 10.71
N LEU A 69 21.07 3.97 9.64
CA LEU A 69 20.19 4.59 8.64
C LEU A 69 18.90 5.11 9.29
N THR A 70 18.69 6.42 9.20
CA THR A 70 17.55 7.14 9.76
C THR A 70 16.75 7.82 8.66
N ALA A 71 15.43 7.90 8.84
CA ALA A 71 14.57 8.78 8.05
C ALA A 71 14.48 10.14 8.74
N GLU A 72 14.51 11.22 7.94
CA GLU A 72 14.20 12.57 8.38
C GLU A 72 12.71 12.83 8.25
N LEU A 73 12.05 13.14 9.35
CA LEU A 73 10.62 13.24 9.50
C LEU A 73 10.24 14.64 9.94
N GLY A 74 9.49 15.35 9.12
CA GLY A 74 9.12 16.75 9.36
C GLY A 74 8.31 17.32 8.19
N PRO A 75 7.90 18.61 8.26
CA PRO A 75 7.18 19.26 7.18
C PRO A 75 8.00 19.30 5.88
N GLY A 76 7.36 18.96 4.76
CA GLY A 76 7.99 18.88 3.44
C GLY A 76 8.19 17.46 2.92
N VAL A 77 7.77 16.44 3.68
CA VAL A 77 7.76 15.05 3.21
C VAL A 77 6.65 14.85 2.19
N VAL A 78 5.45 15.38 2.43
CA VAL A 78 4.31 15.22 1.53
C VAL A 78 4.54 15.95 0.22
N GLY A 79 4.20 15.30 -0.89
CA GLY A 79 4.41 15.83 -2.24
C GLY A 79 5.83 15.61 -2.78
N SER A 80 6.73 15.04 -1.98
CA SER A 80 8.12 14.80 -2.34
C SER A 80 8.33 13.46 -3.03
N ILE A 81 9.39 13.40 -3.84
CA ILE A 81 9.85 12.18 -4.51
C ILE A 81 11.27 11.89 -4.03
N TYR A 82 11.44 10.71 -3.43
CA TYR A 82 12.69 10.26 -2.83
C TYR A 82 13.29 9.07 -3.58
N ASP A 83 14.60 8.89 -3.41
CA ASP A 83 15.24 7.61 -3.68
C ASP A 83 15.04 6.63 -2.50
N GLY A 84 15.61 5.43 -2.60
CA GLY A 84 15.49 4.41 -1.56
C GLY A 84 16.14 4.76 -0.21
N LEU A 85 16.96 5.81 -0.16
CA LEU A 85 17.65 6.32 1.04
C LEU A 85 17.07 7.67 1.52
N GLN A 86 15.91 8.05 1.00
CA GLN A 86 15.24 9.31 1.27
C GLN A 86 16.02 10.55 0.77
N LYS A 87 16.88 10.44 -0.24
CA LYS A 87 17.45 11.60 -0.91
C LYS A 87 16.39 12.21 -1.85
N SER A 88 16.20 13.54 -1.82
CA SER A 88 15.25 14.23 -2.71
C SER A 88 15.68 14.08 -4.17
N LEU A 89 14.91 13.34 -4.98
CA LEU A 89 15.17 13.19 -6.42
C LEU A 89 14.97 14.51 -7.17
N THR A 90 14.05 15.34 -6.71
CA THR A 90 13.80 16.66 -7.30
C THR A 90 15.01 17.57 -7.15
N ASP A 91 15.72 17.53 -6.03
CA ASP A 91 16.92 18.33 -5.81
C ASP A 91 18.12 17.76 -6.56
N LEU A 92 18.28 16.43 -6.59
CA LEU A 92 19.29 15.77 -7.39
C LEU A 92 19.17 16.08 -8.88
N MET A 93 17.95 16.18 -9.40
CA MET A 93 17.69 16.56 -10.80
C MET A 93 18.14 18.00 -11.14
N LYS A 94 18.20 18.91 -10.18
CA LYS A 94 18.74 20.28 -10.41
C LYS A 94 20.23 20.28 -10.72
N GLU A 95 20.97 19.26 -10.26
CA GLU A 95 22.39 19.10 -10.50
C GLU A 95 22.73 18.45 -11.85
N GLY A 96 21.73 17.89 -12.55
CA GLY A 96 21.87 17.27 -13.88
C GLY A 96 20.95 16.08 -14.10
N ALA A 97 20.95 15.58 -15.34
CA ALA A 97 20.12 14.42 -15.76
C ALA A 97 20.58 13.09 -15.16
N PHE A 98 21.82 13.01 -14.66
CA PHE A 98 22.40 11.83 -14.03
C PHE A 98 22.78 12.15 -12.60
N ILE A 99 22.45 11.25 -11.67
CA ILE A 99 22.85 11.37 -10.27
C ILE A 99 24.38 11.24 -10.21
N LYS A 100 25.05 12.33 -9.81
CA LYS A 100 26.50 12.33 -9.65
C LYS A 100 26.88 11.51 -8.42
N ARG A 101 28.02 10.86 -8.48
CA ARG A 101 28.64 10.12 -7.38
C ARG A 101 28.94 11.10 -6.23
N GLY A 102 28.67 10.69 -5.00
CA GLY A 102 28.81 11.55 -3.83
C GLY A 102 27.79 12.69 -3.72
N ALA A 103 26.77 12.74 -4.60
CA ALA A 103 25.75 13.80 -4.55
C ALA A 103 24.99 13.75 -3.21
N LYS A 104 24.97 14.91 -2.55
CA LYS A 104 24.28 15.10 -1.27
C LYS A 104 22.97 15.85 -1.51
N ALA A 105 21.84 15.22 -1.25
CA ALA A 105 20.54 15.88 -1.21
C ALA A 105 19.89 15.60 0.15
N PHE A 106 19.34 16.63 0.73
CA PHE A 106 18.59 16.49 1.98
C PHE A 106 17.22 15.91 1.71
N ALA A 107 16.70 15.19 2.70
CA ALA A 107 15.33 14.67 2.62
C ALA A 107 14.29 15.78 2.76
N LEU A 108 14.56 16.76 3.60
CA LEU A 108 13.70 17.92 3.83
C LEU A 108 14.35 19.19 3.34
N PRO A 109 13.58 20.15 2.77
CA PRO A 109 14.11 21.46 2.34
C PRO A 109 14.57 22.26 3.56
N ARG A 110 15.89 22.61 3.61
CA ARG A 110 16.48 23.33 4.74
C ARG A 110 16.18 24.83 4.74
N ASP A 111 15.99 25.39 3.56
CA ASP A 111 15.80 26.83 3.38
C ASP A 111 14.34 27.28 3.44
N LYS A 112 13.41 26.31 3.32
CA LYS A 112 11.97 26.59 3.35
C LYS A 112 11.52 26.90 4.76
N LYS A 113 10.87 28.05 4.92
CA LYS A 113 10.22 28.43 6.17
C LYS A 113 8.79 27.94 6.21
N TRP A 114 8.38 27.48 7.38
CA TRP A 114 7.07 26.94 7.68
C TRP A 114 6.45 27.72 8.82
N GLN A 115 5.20 28.11 8.69
CA GLN A 115 4.47 28.80 9.72
C GLN A 115 4.10 27.81 10.84
N PHE A 116 4.79 27.91 11.96
CA PHE A 116 4.52 27.09 13.14
C PHE A 116 3.55 27.81 14.08
N SER A 117 2.46 27.14 14.43
CA SER A 117 1.45 27.62 15.38
C SER A 117 1.44 26.70 16.61
N PRO A 118 1.84 27.20 17.80
CA PRO A 118 1.88 26.39 19.02
C PRO A 118 0.48 26.03 19.53
N THR A 119 0.33 24.81 20.04
CA THR A 119 -0.90 24.32 20.69
C THR A 119 -0.77 24.21 22.20
N VAL A 120 0.45 24.34 22.73
CA VAL A 120 0.79 24.33 24.16
C VAL A 120 1.48 25.63 24.55
N LYS A 121 1.65 25.88 25.85
CA LYS A 121 2.26 27.11 26.37
C LYS A 121 3.46 26.80 27.27
N ALA A 122 4.29 27.81 27.51
CA ALA A 122 5.33 27.73 28.53
C ALA A 122 4.73 27.41 29.90
N GLY A 123 5.31 26.46 30.62
CA GLY A 123 4.81 25.89 31.87
C GLY A 123 3.99 24.61 31.72
N ASP A 124 3.55 24.26 30.51
CA ASP A 124 2.83 23.01 30.30
C ASP A 124 3.78 21.81 30.40
N ALA A 125 3.30 20.73 31.06
CA ALA A 125 4.00 19.46 31.07
C ALA A 125 3.73 18.71 29.77
N VAL A 126 4.76 18.14 29.18
CA VAL A 126 4.69 17.38 27.93
C VAL A 126 5.41 16.05 28.06
N SER A 127 4.96 15.08 27.28
CA SER A 127 5.54 13.75 27.17
C SER A 127 5.70 13.34 25.72
N GLU A 128 6.39 12.22 25.48
CA GLU A 128 6.61 11.69 24.15
C GLU A 128 5.30 11.53 23.35
N GLY A 129 5.29 12.03 22.13
CA GLY A 129 4.13 11.99 21.25
C GLY A 129 3.11 13.11 21.45
N ASP A 130 3.21 13.97 22.46
CA ASP A 130 2.34 15.13 22.62
C ASP A 130 2.49 16.10 21.46
N ILE A 131 1.36 16.61 20.96
CA ILE A 131 1.35 17.61 19.89
C ILE A 131 1.62 18.98 20.52
N ILE A 132 2.73 19.61 20.13
CA ILE A 132 3.12 20.95 20.64
C ILE A 132 2.77 22.09 19.70
N GLY A 133 2.43 21.78 18.46
CA GLY A 133 2.03 22.78 17.48
C GLY A 133 1.71 22.16 16.12
N THR A 134 1.26 23.00 15.19
CA THR A 134 0.87 22.58 13.84
C THR A 134 1.52 23.48 12.78
N VAL A 135 1.63 22.90 11.58
CA VAL A 135 2.17 23.55 10.38
C VAL A 135 1.30 23.17 9.19
N PRO A 136 0.81 24.11 8.37
CA PRO A 136 0.12 23.79 7.12
C PRO A 136 1.14 23.25 6.10
N GLU A 137 1.24 21.92 5.97
CA GLU A 137 2.21 21.30 5.04
C GLU A 137 1.69 21.35 3.61
N THR A 138 0.45 20.92 3.40
CA THR A 138 -0.30 21.08 2.15
C THR A 138 -1.70 21.59 2.46
N HIS A 139 -2.53 21.80 1.43
CA HIS A 139 -3.93 22.16 1.67
C HIS A 139 -4.76 21.02 2.29
N LEU A 140 -4.28 19.77 2.17
CA LEU A 140 -4.96 18.58 2.66
C LEU A 140 -4.36 18.06 3.97
N ILE A 141 -3.09 18.37 4.26
CA ILE A 141 -2.35 17.82 5.40
C ILE A 141 -1.87 18.96 6.30
N GLU A 142 -2.36 18.95 7.53
CA GLU A 142 -1.85 19.74 8.63
C GLU A 142 -0.78 18.93 9.36
N HIS A 143 0.47 19.33 9.25
CA HIS A 143 1.57 18.64 9.92
C HIS A 143 1.55 18.95 11.42
N ARG A 144 1.49 17.91 12.25
CA ARG A 144 1.45 18.02 13.71
C ARG A 144 2.83 17.77 14.28
N ILE A 145 3.41 18.80 14.89
CA ILE A 145 4.74 18.71 15.50
C ILE A 145 4.60 18.03 16.85
N MET A 146 5.25 16.89 16.99
CA MET A 146 5.14 16.02 18.18
C MET A 146 6.45 16.04 18.97
N VAL A 147 6.33 15.92 20.30
CA VAL A 147 7.49 15.70 21.19
C VAL A 147 8.15 14.38 20.78
N PRO A 148 9.48 14.38 20.53
CA PRO A 148 10.20 13.16 20.17
C PRO A 148 10.10 12.07 21.24
N VAL A 149 10.13 10.81 20.81
CA VAL A 149 10.14 9.65 21.71
C VAL A 149 11.35 9.70 22.64
N GLY A 150 11.11 9.48 23.93
CA GLY A 150 12.13 9.54 24.98
C GLY A 150 12.37 10.93 25.57
N ILE A 151 11.56 11.94 25.21
CA ILE A 151 11.58 13.27 25.83
C ILE A 151 10.31 13.49 26.62
N LYS A 152 10.46 13.94 27.87
CA LYS A 152 9.37 14.34 28.75
C LYS A 152 9.84 15.52 29.61
N GLY A 153 8.96 16.41 30.01
CA GLY A 153 9.37 17.52 30.87
C GLY A 153 8.37 18.66 30.84
N VAL A 154 8.86 19.87 31.08
CA VAL A 154 8.06 21.08 31.11
C VAL A 154 8.55 22.04 30.03
N ILE A 155 7.63 22.59 29.24
CA ILE A 155 7.94 23.59 28.22
C ILE A 155 8.46 24.86 28.93
N LYS A 156 9.71 25.22 28.67
CA LYS A 156 10.30 26.50 29.17
C LYS A 156 9.98 27.66 28.26
N GLU A 157 10.10 27.43 26.95
CA GLU A 157 9.83 28.42 25.92
C GLU A 157 9.23 27.72 24.69
N ILE A 158 8.29 28.35 24.03
CA ILE A 158 7.76 27.94 22.73
C ILE A 158 7.48 29.20 21.93
N ARG A 159 7.81 29.19 20.64
CA ARG A 159 7.70 30.35 19.78
C ARG A 159 6.73 30.11 18.65
N GLU A 160 5.97 31.11 18.29
CA GLU A 160 5.13 31.16 17.10
C GLU A 160 5.87 31.93 15.99
N GLY A 161 5.74 31.50 14.73
CA GLY A 161 6.33 32.20 13.59
C GLY A 161 6.79 31.29 12.46
N ASP A 162 7.60 31.86 11.59
CA ASP A 162 8.14 31.18 10.42
C ASP A 162 9.55 30.65 10.70
N PHE A 163 9.68 29.33 10.76
CA PHE A 163 10.94 28.62 11.07
C PHE A 163 11.28 27.63 9.95
N THR A 164 12.57 27.35 9.79
CA THR A 164 13.05 26.20 9.04
C THR A 164 12.89 24.92 9.85
N VAL A 165 13.04 23.76 9.24
CA VAL A 165 12.89 22.48 9.93
C VAL A 165 13.96 22.20 10.99
N GLU A 166 15.09 22.91 10.95
CA GLU A 166 16.23 22.75 11.88
C GLU A 166 16.24 23.80 12.99
N GLU A 167 15.54 24.94 12.80
CA GLU A 167 15.45 25.97 13.85
C GLU A 167 14.59 25.45 15.03
N PRO A 168 15.05 25.68 16.29
CA PRO A 168 14.29 25.30 17.46
C PRO A 168 12.98 26.08 17.58
N VAL A 169 11.87 25.39 17.79
CA VAL A 169 10.53 25.97 18.01
C VAL A 169 10.09 25.92 19.47
N ALA A 170 10.67 25.01 20.25
CA ALA A 170 10.39 24.89 21.69
C ALA A 170 11.61 24.40 22.47
N TRP A 171 11.63 24.68 23.77
CA TRP A 171 12.63 24.23 24.72
C TRP A 171 11.94 23.53 25.88
N VAL A 172 12.35 22.29 26.16
CA VAL A 172 11.80 21.44 27.21
C VAL A 172 12.86 21.19 28.26
N GLU A 173 12.54 21.40 29.54
CA GLU A 173 13.37 20.96 30.66
C GLU A 173 13.03 19.52 31.01
N ASP A 174 13.96 18.61 30.75
CA ASP A 174 13.88 17.16 31.01
C ASP A 174 14.98 16.79 32.01
N ASP A 175 14.62 16.38 33.23
CA ASP A 175 15.54 16.00 34.30
C ASP A 175 16.66 17.05 34.61
N GLY A 176 16.34 18.35 34.42
CA GLY A 176 17.27 19.46 34.67
C GLY A 176 18.12 19.86 33.48
N GLU A 177 18.00 19.19 32.36
CA GLU A 177 18.61 19.55 31.08
C GLU A 177 17.60 20.25 30.17
N ILE A 178 18.02 21.28 29.45
CA ILE A 178 17.19 21.94 28.46
C ILE A 178 17.43 21.28 27.10
N LYS A 179 16.40 20.68 26.53
CA LYS A 179 16.40 20.06 25.20
C LYS A 179 15.67 20.95 24.20
N GLU A 180 16.33 21.22 23.09
CA GLU A 180 15.74 21.96 21.97
C GLU A 180 14.87 21.02 21.12
N LEU A 181 13.65 21.45 20.80
CA LEU A 181 12.75 20.74 19.90
C LEU A 181 12.66 21.52 18.57
N THR A 182 12.94 20.80 17.50
CA THR A 182 12.80 21.30 16.12
C THR A 182 11.58 20.65 15.46
N MET A 183 11.20 21.14 14.29
CA MET A 183 10.12 20.53 13.51
C MET A 183 10.55 19.23 12.82
N MET A 184 11.84 18.91 12.80
CA MET A 184 12.39 17.69 12.22
C MET A 184 12.79 16.70 13.30
N GLN A 185 12.45 15.43 13.06
CA GLN A 185 12.91 14.28 13.86
C GLN A 185 13.68 13.30 12.97
N LYS A 186 14.67 12.60 13.53
CA LYS A 186 15.35 11.49 12.89
C LYS A 186 14.92 10.18 13.55
N TRP A 187 14.54 9.19 12.74
CA TRP A 187 14.13 7.90 13.26
C TRP A 187 14.79 6.74 12.51
N PRO A 188 15.35 5.74 13.23
CA PRO A 188 15.94 4.55 12.60
C PRO A 188 14.92 3.77 11.78
N VAL A 189 15.16 3.61 10.48
CA VAL A 189 14.17 3.05 9.55
C VAL A 189 13.78 1.58 9.86
N ARG A 190 14.72 0.81 10.41
CA ARG A 190 14.47 -0.59 10.77
C ARG A 190 13.80 -0.77 12.13
N LYS A 191 13.64 0.30 12.93
CA LYS A 191 12.97 0.28 14.23
C LYS A 191 11.52 0.75 14.08
N PRO A 192 10.51 -0.07 14.42
CA PRO A 192 9.12 0.37 14.44
C PRO A 192 8.92 1.56 15.38
N ARG A 193 8.04 2.49 15.03
CA ARG A 193 7.69 3.59 15.91
C ARG A 193 6.71 3.11 16.99
N PRO A 194 6.89 3.51 18.25
CA PRO A 194 6.05 3.05 19.35
C PRO A 194 4.63 3.61 19.25
N TYR A 195 3.70 2.92 19.88
CA TYR A 195 2.30 3.31 20.05
C TYR A 195 1.80 2.85 21.41
N LYS A 196 0.69 3.40 21.88
CA LYS A 196 0.14 3.07 23.20
C LYS A 196 -0.58 1.72 23.18
N GLN A 197 -1.47 1.52 22.22
CA GLN A 197 -2.25 0.29 22.07
C GLN A 197 -2.56 0.01 20.60
N ARG A 198 -2.65 -1.26 20.22
CA ARG A 198 -3.10 -1.70 18.90
C ARG A 198 -4.54 -2.17 18.98
N TYR A 199 -5.37 -1.68 18.06
CA TYR A 199 -6.76 -2.08 17.94
C TYR A 199 -6.97 -3.11 16.83
N LYS A 200 -8.08 -3.85 16.94
CA LYS A 200 -8.51 -4.73 15.84
C LYS A 200 -8.99 -3.88 14.67
N ALA A 201 -8.48 -4.18 13.48
CA ALA A 201 -8.93 -3.55 12.26
C ALA A 201 -10.38 -3.98 11.94
N SER A 202 -11.34 -3.07 12.12
CA SER A 202 -12.78 -3.34 12.00
C SER A 202 -13.53 -2.36 11.08
N GLN A 203 -12.82 -1.39 10.52
CA GLN A 203 -13.39 -0.43 9.57
C GLN A 203 -12.93 -0.80 8.16
N LEU A 204 -13.86 -0.75 7.19
CA LEU A 204 -13.52 -0.96 5.80
C LEU A 204 -12.61 0.16 5.30
N LEU A 205 -11.52 -0.18 4.64
CA LEU A 205 -10.83 0.74 3.76
C LEU A 205 -11.57 0.77 2.43
N VAL A 206 -12.35 1.80 2.20
CA VAL A 206 -13.07 1.96 0.93
C VAL A 206 -12.09 2.29 -0.18
N THR A 207 -12.04 1.44 -1.20
CA THR A 207 -11.13 1.55 -2.35
C THR A 207 -11.86 1.91 -3.64
N GLY A 208 -13.18 1.83 -3.66
CA GLY A 208 -14.00 1.99 -4.84
C GLY A 208 -13.93 0.83 -5.84
N MET A 209 -13.14 -0.20 -5.54
CA MET A 209 -13.05 -1.42 -6.34
C MET A 209 -14.02 -2.48 -5.78
N ARG A 210 -15.04 -2.83 -6.57
CA ARG A 210 -16.11 -3.76 -6.11
C ARG A 210 -15.58 -5.09 -5.59
N ILE A 211 -14.59 -5.66 -6.24
CA ILE A 211 -14.02 -6.95 -5.83
C ILE A 211 -13.28 -6.85 -4.48
N LEU A 212 -12.62 -5.72 -4.20
CA LEU A 212 -11.94 -5.50 -2.92
C LEU A 212 -12.96 -5.13 -1.84
N ASP A 213 -13.76 -4.10 -2.09
CA ASP A 213 -14.62 -3.54 -1.04
C ASP A 213 -15.74 -4.51 -0.66
N TYR A 214 -16.30 -5.20 -1.66
CA TYR A 214 -17.49 -6.04 -1.46
C TYR A 214 -17.18 -7.50 -1.24
N MET A 215 -16.32 -8.12 -2.10
CA MET A 215 -16.05 -9.56 -2.04
C MET A 215 -14.94 -9.90 -1.04
N PHE A 216 -13.82 -9.17 -1.08
CA PHE A 216 -12.63 -9.45 -0.27
C PHE A 216 -12.16 -8.18 0.46
N PRO A 217 -12.94 -7.69 1.45
CA PRO A 217 -12.69 -6.38 2.07
C PRO A 217 -11.31 -6.28 2.69
N LEU A 218 -10.66 -5.11 2.51
CA LEU A 218 -9.47 -4.71 3.24
C LEU A 218 -9.88 -3.79 4.38
N ALA A 219 -9.43 -4.08 5.58
CA ALA A 219 -9.69 -3.20 6.71
C ALA A 219 -8.65 -2.08 6.80
N LEU A 220 -9.07 -0.93 7.34
CA LEU A 220 -8.19 0.17 7.68
C LEU A 220 -7.18 -0.29 8.75
N GLY A 221 -5.89 -0.15 8.47
CA GLY A 221 -4.81 -0.73 9.28
C GLY A 221 -4.52 -2.21 8.95
N GLY A 222 -5.10 -2.73 7.86
CA GLY A 222 -4.88 -4.10 7.39
C GLY A 222 -3.61 -4.29 6.57
N LYS A 223 -3.32 -5.53 6.27
CA LYS A 223 -2.18 -5.95 5.44
C LYS A 223 -2.63 -6.90 4.34
N ALA A 224 -2.31 -6.54 3.10
CA ALA A 224 -2.71 -7.28 1.91
C ALA A 224 -1.54 -7.57 0.98
N ALA A 225 -1.64 -8.66 0.24
CA ALA A 225 -0.74 -8.99 -0.85
C ALA A 225 -1.49 -9.10 -2.18
N ILE A 226 -0.84 -8.64 -3.25
CA ILE A 226 -1.35 -8.69 -4.63
C ILE A 226 -0.34 -9.47 -5.47
N PRO A 227 -0.32 -10.81 -5.39
CA PRO A 227 0.55 -11.61 -6.22
C PRO A 227 -0.01 -11.74 -7.64
N GLY A 228 0.90 -11.76 -8.61
CA GLY A 228 0.51 -11.99 -10.00
C GLY A 228 1.68 -11.99 -10.97
N GLY A 229 1.52 -12.69 -12.08
CA GLY A 229 2.49 -12.73 -13.16
C GLY A 229 2.65 -11.39 -13.89
N PHE A 230 3.57 -11.35 -14.83
CA PHE A 230 3.76 -10.18 -15.69
C PHE A 230 2.50 -9.95 -16.58
N GLY A 231 2.11 -8.70 -16.74
CA GLY A 231 0.96 -8.33 -17.59
C GLY A 231 -0.42 -8.56 -17.00
N THR A 232 -0.54 -9.00 -15.73
CA THR A 232 -1.83 -9.21 -15.06
C THR A 232 -2.48 -7.92 -14.55
N GLY A 233 -1.83 -6.76 -14.71
CA GLY A 233 -2.36 -5.47 -14.30
C GLY A 233 -2.09 -5.11 -12.83
N LYS A 234 -1.05 -5.66 -12.19
CA LYS A 234 -0.64 -5.31 -10.81
C LYS A 234 -0.52 -3.82 -10.59
N THR A 235 0.33 -3.17 -11.38
CA THR A 235 0.59 -1.73 -11.26
C THR A 235 -0.68 -0.91 -11.40
N VAL A 236 -1.57 -1.27 -12.35
CA VAL A 236 -2.87 -0.60 -12.52
C VAL A 236 -3.76 -0.79 -11.29
N ALA A 237 -3.83 -1.99 -10.74
CA ALA A 237 -4.61 -2.27 -9.52
C ALA A 237 -4.08 -1.46 -8.33
N LEU A 238 -2.74 -1.38 -8.15
CA LEU A 238 -2.11 -0.59 -7.10
C LEU A 238 -2.33 0.92 -7.30
N GLN A 239 -2.27 1.40 -8.54
CA GLN A 239 -2.57 2.80 -8.86
C GLN A 239 -4.04 3.15 -8.56
N GLN A 240 -4.97 2.25 -8.90
CA GLN A 240 -6.39 2.44 -8.56
C GLN A 240 -6.59 2.46 -7.04
N LEU A 241 -5.92 1.56 -6.31
CA LEU A 241 -5.94 1.54 -4.85
C LEU A 241 -5.41 2.86 -4.28
N ALA A 242 -4.24 3.34 -4.70
CA ALA A 242 -3.66 4.59 -4.25
C ALA A 242 -4.53 5.81 -4.61
N ARG A 243 -5.16 5.79 -5.79
CA ARG A 243 -6.01 6.90 -6.25
C ARG A 243 -7.30 7.05 -5.46
N TRP A 244 -7.98 5.93 -5.16
CA TRP A 244 -9.34 5.93 -4.70
C TRP A 244 -9.51 5.56 -3.23
N ALA A 245 -8.47 4.98 -2.60
CA ALA A 245 -8.54 4.63 -1.19
C ALA A 245 -8.87 5.87 -0.32
N GLN A 246 -9.83 5.69 0.57
CA GLN A 246 -10.24 6.73 1.50
C GLN A 246 -9.25 6.84 2.66
N THR A 247 -8.04 7.26 2.34
CA THR A 247 -6.95 7.58 3.28
C THR A 247 -6.56 9.04 3.16
N GLN A 248 -6.03 9.60 4.26
CA GLN A 248 -5.57 10.98 4.26
C GLN A 248 -4.19 11.12 3.60
N LEU A 249 -3.34 10.08 3.67
CA LEU A 249 -2.01 10.07 3.06
C LEU A 249 -1.74 8.74 2.38
N ASN A 250 -1.07 8.80 1.23
CA ASN A 250 -0.60 7.62 0.51
C ASN A 250 0.91 7.66 0.36
N ILE A 251 1.56 6.51 0.52
CA ILE A 251 2.99 6.34 0.28
C ILE A 251 3.15 5.24 -0.77
N TYR A 252 3.73 5.61 -1.90
CA TYR A 252 4.03 4.68 -2.98
C TYR A 252 5.52 4.36 -2.99
N VAL A 253 5.87 3.10 -2.77
CA VAL A 253 7.25 2.61 -2.81
C VAL A 253 7.44 1.77 -4.06
N GLY A 254 8.10 2.36 -5.08
CA GLY A 254 8.57 1.61 -6.25
C GLY A 254 9.92 0.99 -5.92
N CYS A 255 9.94 -0.31 -5.66
CA CYS A 255 11.11 -1.05 -5.23
C CYS A 255 11.64 -1.93 -6.35
N GLY A 256 12.68 -1.50 -7.03
CA GLY A 256 13.34 -2.26 -8.09
C GLY A 256 12.57 -2.34 -9.41
N GLU A 257 11.57 -1.48 -9.60
CA GLU A 257 10.79 -1.44 -10.83
C GLU A 257 11.52 -0.71 -11.97
N ARG A 258 11.03 -0.83 -13.17
CA ARG A 258 11.64 -0.20 -14.35
C ARG A 258 11.46 1.31 -14.30
N GLY A 259 12.49 2.06 -14.71
CA GLY A 259 12.46 3.52 -14.71
C GLY A 259 11.32 4.12 -15.53
N ASN A 260 10.97 3.54 -16.69
CA ASN A 260 9.84 3.97 -17.49
C ASN A 260 8.48 3.75 -16.80
N GLU A 261 8.28 2.59 -16.15
CA GLU A 261 7.06 2.31 -15.39
C GLU A 261 6.90 3.29 -14.21
N MET A 262 7.99 3.56 -13.49
CA MET A 262 7.99 4.57 -12.42
C MET A 262 7.72 5.98 -12.95
N ALA A 263 8.27 6.35 -14.10
CA ALA A 263 8.01 7.65 -14.71
C ALA A 263 6.53 7.80 -15.10
N ASP A 264 5.91 6.74 -15.65
CA ASP A 264 4.49 6.72 -16.00
C ASP A 264 3.60 6.86 -14.75
N VAL A 265 3.95 6.17 -13.66
CA VAL A 265 3.27 6.30 -12.37
C VAL A 265 3.33 7.75 -11.88
N LEU A 266 4.52 8.31 -11.75
CA LEU A 266 4.74 9.69 -11.30
C LEU A 266 4.03 10.72 -12.17
N TYR A 267 4.08 10.55 -13.50
CA TYR A 267 3.39 11.45 -14.43
C TYR A 267 1.87 11.39 -14.29
N SER A 268 1.34 10.19 -14.12
CA SER A 268 -0.09 9.97 -13.93
C SER A 268 -0.58 10.62 -12.64
N PHE A 269 0.11 10.40 -11.53
CA PHE A 269 -0.29 10.95 -10.22
C PHE A 269 -0.21 12.48 -10.16
N ARG A 270 0.75 13.10 -10.85
CA ARG A 270 0.82 14.58 -10.93
C ARG A 270 -0.37 15.23 -11.63
N LYS A 271 -1.08 14.48 -12.47
CA LYS A 271 -2.24 14.97 -13.23
C LYS A 271 -3.57 14.59 -12.59
N LEU A 272 -3.59 13.55 -11.78
CA LEU A 272 -4.81 13.05 -11.17
C LEU A 272 -5.27 13.97 -10.04
N GLN A 273 -6.58 14.14 -9.97
CA GLN A 273 -7.23 14.85 -8.88
C GLN A 273 -7.84 13.85 -7.90
N ASP A 274 -7.80 14.19 -6.64
CA ASP A 274 -8.52 13.49 -5.59
C ASP A 274 -10.03 13.70 -5.80
N PRO A 275 -10.79 12.62 -6.00
CA PRO A 275 -12.21 12.73 -6.29
C PRO A 275 -13.05 13.34 -5.16
N ALA A 276 -12.59 13.22 -3.92
CA ALA A 276 -13.28 13.76 -2.75
C ALA A 276 -13.09 15.28 -2.62
N THR A 277 -11.92 15.80 -2.99
CA THR A 277 -11.54 17.20 -2.76
C THR A 277 -11.37 18.02 -4.04
N GLY A 278 -11.25 17.35 -5.20
CA GLY A 278 -10.95 17.98 -6.50
C GLY A 278 -9.52 18.52 -6.62
N ARG A 279 -8.67 18.32 -5.60
CA ARG A 279 -7.26 18.76 -5.59
C ARG A 279 -6.33 17.70 -6.17
N LEU A 280 -5.11 18.10 -6.49
CA LEU A 280 -4.11 17.17 -7.01
C LEU A 280 -3.77 16.10 -5.98
N LEU A 281 -3.73 14.84 -6.41
CA LEU A 281 -3.34 13.71 -5.54
C LEU A 281 -1.96 13.89 -4.93
N GLN A 282 -1.05 14.57 -5.63
CA GLN A 282 0.29 14.88 -5.13
C GLN A 282 0.29 15.59 -3.76
N GLU A 283 -0.78 16.33 -3.41
CA GLU A 283 -0.89 17.01 -2.12
C GLU A 283 -1.11 16.07 -0.91
N LYS A 284 -1.36 14.79 -1.16
CA LYS A 284 -1.49 13.73 -0.13
C LYS A 284 -0.63 12.51 -0.41
N GLU A 285 0.43 12.64 -1.21
CA GLU A 285 1.25 11.50 -1.61
C GLU A 285 2.73 11.72 -1.35
N VAL A 286 3.41 10.62 -1.05
CA VAL A 286 4.86 10.52 -0.96
C VAL A 286 5.32 9.41 -1.88
N PHE A 287 6.30 9.67 -2.73
CA PHE A 287 6.88 8.68 -3.61
C PHE A 287 8.31 8.33 -3.19
N ILE A 288 8.59 7.03 -3.14
CA ILE A 288 9.94 6.50 -2.99
C ILE A 288 10.21 5.69 -4.25
N ALA A 289 11.08 6.22 -5.12
CA ALA A 289 11.39 5.62 -6.41
C ALA A 289 12.81 5.04 -6.37
N ASN A 290 12.91 3.73 -6.17
CA ASN A 290 14.13 2.99 -6.36
C ASN A 290 13.99 2.11 -7.60
N THR A 291 14.59 2.53 -8.71
CA THR A 291 14.54 1.79 -9.97
C THR A 291 15.55 0.65 -10.02
N SER A 292 15.37 -0.29 -10.94
CA SER A 292 16.18 -1.51 -11.05
C SER A 292 17.68 -1.26 -11.31
N ASN A 293 18.05 -0.09 -11.83
CA ASN A 293 19.43 0.33 -12.06
C ASN A 293 20.07 1.07 -10.88
N MET A 294 19.29 1.37 -9.82
CA MET A 294 19.80 1.96 -8.59
C MET A 294 20.46 0.91 -7.67
N PRO A 295 21.28 1.34 -6.71
CA PRO A 295 22.00 0.42 -5.82
C PRO A 295 21.08 -0.52 -5.03
N VAL A 296 21.54 -1.75 -4.85
CA VAL A 296 20.78 -2.83 -4.19
C VAL A 296 20.43 -2.49 -2.74
N VAL A 297 21.35 -1.83 -2.03
CA VAL A 297 21.12 -1.42 -0.63
C VAL A 297 20.02 -0.37 -0.52
N ALA A 298 20.00 0.60 -1.42
CA ALA A 298 18.94 1.58 -1.49
C ALA A 298 17.58 0.91 -1.77
N ARG A 299 17.59 -0.19 -2.55
CA ARG A 299 16.41 -1.02 -2.80
C ARG A 299 15.94 -1.71 -1.53
N GLU A 300 16.85 -2.31 -0.76
CA GLU A 300 16.52 -2.95 0.52
C GLU A 300 15.98 -1.92 1.54
N ALA A 301 16.58 -0.75 1.61
CA ALA A 301 16.20 0.30 2.55
C ALA A 301 14.85 0.96 2.20
N SER A 302 14.47 1.06 0.92
CA SER A 302 13.32 1.81 0.43
C SER A 302 12.01 1.44 1.10
N ILE A 303 11.78 0.16 1.35
CA ILE A 303 10.58 -0.37 2.02
C ILE A 303 10.53 0.11 3.48
N PHE A 304 11.67 0.09 4.17
CA PHE A 304 11.74 0.55 5.56
C PHE A 304 11.65 2.07 5.68
N VAL A 305 12.18 2.82 4.74
CA VAL A 305 11.98 4.27 4.66
C VAL A 305 10.49 4.60 4.50
N GLY A 306 9.82 3.93 3.57
CA GLY A 306 8.39 4.12 3.31
C GLY A 306 7.53 3.84 4.54
N ILE A 307 7.72 2.68 5.16
CA ILE A 307 6.92 2.32 6.34
C ILE A 307 7.21 3.22 7.55
N THR A 308 8.44 3.74 7.70
CA THR A 308 8.79 4.67 8.77
C THR A 308 8.09 6.02 8.58
N ILE A 309 8.04 6.53 7.35
CA ILE A 309 7.26 7.73 7.01
C ILE A 309 5.77 7.47 7.29
N ALA A 310 5.24 6.31 6.91
CA ALA A 310 3.84 5.94 7.17
C ALA A 310 3.51 5.95 8.66
N GLU A 311 4.35 5.36 9.49
CA GLU A 311 4.18 5.34 10.94
C GLU A 311 4.25 6.75 11.56
N TYR A 312 5.09 7.63 11.01
CA TYR A 312 5.19 9.00 11.49
C TYR A 312 3.88 9.79 11.30
N TYR A 313 3.26 9.68 10.12
CA TYR A 313 1.96 10.31 9.89
C TYR A 313 0.82 9.58 10.61
N ARG A 314 0.90 8.27 10.79
CA ARG A 314 0.02 7.52 11.69
C ARG A 314 0.06 8.12 13.10
N ASP A 315 1.24 8.41 13.62
CA ASP A 315 1.42 8.97 14.98
C ASP A 315 0.77 10.36 15.11
N MET A 316 0.58 11.08 14.01
CA MET A 316 -0.24 12.30 13.98
C MET A 316 -1.75 12.04 14.01
N GLY A 317 -2.19 10.78 13.89
CA GLY A 317 -3.60 10.39 13.84
C GLY A 317 -4.17 10.28 12.42
N TYR A 318 -3.32 10.18 11.39
CA TYR A 318 -3.77 9.98 10.02
C TYR A 318 -3.96 8.51 9.68
N GLY A 319 -4.89 8.24 8.77
CA GLY A 319 -4.97 6.96 8.06
C GLY A 319 -4.06 7.00 6.84
N VAL A 320 -3.05 6.13 6.84
CA VAL A 320 -2.03 6.05 5.80
C VAL A 320 -2.16 4.76 5.03
N LEU A 321 -2.14 4.82 3.70
CA LEU A 321 -1.96 3.67 2.83
C LEU A 321 -0.52 3.62 2.33
N LEU A 322 0.15 2.50 2.54
CA LEU A 322 1.44 2.22 1.92
C LEU A 322 1.28 1.15 0.85
N VAL A 323 1.68 1.48 -0.36
CA VAL A 323 1.73 0.59 -1.51
C VAL A 323 3.19 0.27 -1.81
N ALA A 324 3.55 -1.02 -1.87
CA ALA A 324 4.89 -1.47 -2.21
C ALA A 324 4.89 -2.26 -3.53
N ASP A 325 5.52 -1.72 -4.57
CA ASP A 325 5.64 -2.31 -5.90
C ASP A 325 7.13 -2.47 -6.28
N SER A 326 7.75 -3.67 -6.16
CA SER A 326 7.21 -4.90 -5.60
C SER A 326 8.09 -5.48 -4.49
N THR A 327 7.47 -6.19 -3.56
CA THR A 327 8.20 -6.87 -2.48
C THR A 327 9.08 -8.02 -2.98
N SER A 328 8.80 -8.59 -4.16
CA SER A 328 9.67 -9.58 -4.80
C SER A 328 11.03 -8.98 -5.17
N ARG A 329 11.05 -7.75 -5.68
CA ARG A 329 12.30 -7.05 -6.00
C ARG A 329 13.09 -6.68 -4.74
N TRP A 330 12.37 -6.40 -3.65
CA TRP A 330 12.99 -6.25 -2.34
C TRP A 330 13.64 -7.54 -1.86
N ALA A 331 12.96 -8.67 -1.98
CA ALA A 331 13.51 -9.99 -1.65
C ALA A 331 14.73 -10.36 -2.54
N GLU A 332 14.69 -10.03 -3.83
CA GLU A 332 15.84 -10.20 -4.73
C GLU A 332 17.06 -9.37 -4.24
N ALA A 333 16.83 -8.16 -3.74
CA ALA A 333 17.91 -7.36 -3.16
C ALA A 333 18.52 -8.05 -1.94
N MET A 334 17.70 -8.61 -1.06
CA MET A 334 18.21 -9.40 0.08
C MET A 334 18.99 -10.64 -0.37
N ARG A 335 18.53 -11.34 -1.40
CA ARG A 335 19.24 -12.49 -1.98
C ARG A 335 20.61 -12.10 -2.55
N GLU A 336 20.66 -10.97 -3.26
CA GLU A 336 21.90 -10.45 -3.83
C GLU A 336 22.89 -10.03 -2.73
N MET A 337 22.40 -9.39 -1.66
CA MET A 337 23.23 -9.02 -0.51
C MET A 337 23.76 -10.24 0.22
N GLY A 338 22.92 -11.21 0.55
CA GLY A 338 23.32 -12.45 1.22
C GLY A 338 24.33 -13.26 0.40
N GLY A 339 24.16 -13.32 -0.92
CA GLY A 339 25.14 -13.97 -1.81
C GLY A 339 26.51 -13.28 -1.81
N ARG A 340 26.55 -11.94 -1.71
CA ARG A 340 27.81 -11.19 -1.61
C ARG A 340 28.49 -11.33 -0.25
N LEU A 341 27.71 -11.56 0.81
CA LEU A 341 28.19 -11.83 2.16
C LEU A 341 28.62 -13.28 2.37
N GLU A 342 28.48 -14.12 1.35
CA GLU A 342 28.72 -15.56 1.43
C GLU A 342 27.90 -16.24 2.54
N GLU A 343 26.71 -15.67 2.85
CA GLU A 343 25.76 -16.28 3.78
C GLU A 343 25.24 -17.60 3.24
N MET A 344 24.98 -18.55 4.16
CA MET A 344 24.41 -19.83 3.77
C MET A 344 23.01 -19.61 3.15
N PRO A 345 22.80 -19.94 1.87
CA PRO A 345 21.53 -19.73 1.20
C PRO A 345 20.46 -20.69 1.75
N GLY A 346 19.26 -20.17 1.91
CA GLY A 346 18.05 -20.96 2.11
C GLY A 346 17.41 -21.41 0.79
N GLU A 347 16.12 -21.56 0.81
CA GLU A 347 15.29 -22.01 -0.33
C GLU A 347 15.45 -21.07 -1.53
N GLU A 348 15.69 -21.59 -2.72
CA GLU A 348 15.94 -20.86 -3.98
C GLU A 348 17.03 -19.76 -3.89
N GLY A 349 17.98 -19.90 -2.97
CA GLY A 349 19.05 -18.93 -2.77
C GLY A 349 18.68 -17.68 -2.00
N PHE A 350 17.47 -17.61 -1.44
CA PHE A 350 17.08 -16.52 -0.54
C PHE A 350 17.72 -16.70 0.85
N PRO A 351 17.95 -15.59 1.59
CA PRO A 351 18.46 -15.70 2.96
C PRO A 351 17.45 -16.43 3.87
N ALA A 352 17.96 -17.19 4.85
CA ALA A 352 17.12 -17.91 5.82
C ALA A 352 16.18 -16.98 6.62
N TYR A 353 16.54 -15.70 6.74
CA TYR A 353 15.75 -14.68 7.43
C TYR A 353 14.71 -13.96 6.56
N LEU A 354 14.46 -14.40 5.32
CA LEU A 354 13.48 -13.78 4.41
C LEU A 354 12.10 -13.62 5.08
N GLY A 355 11.57 -14.68 5.69
CA GLY A 355 10.28 -14.64 6.36
C GLY A 355 10.23 -13.64 7.50
N SER A 356 11.27 -13.54 8.32
CA SER A 356 11.32 -12.58 9.42
C SER A 356 11.44 -11.13 8.93
N ARG A 357 12.11 -10.88 7.81
CA ARG A 357 12.18 -9.55 7.18
C ARG A 357 10.83 -9.13 6.62
N LEU A 358 10.15 -10.01 5.88
CA LEU A 358 8.79 -9.75 5.40
C LEU A 358 7.84 -9.49 6.57
N SER A 359 7.91 -10.29 7.63
CA SER A 359 7.11 -10.08 8.84
C SER A 359 7.41 -8.73 9.49
N SER A 360 8.68 -8.36 9.63
CA SER A 360 9.07 -7.06 10.22
C SER A 360 8.55 -5.85 9.47
N PHE A 361 8.26 -5.98 8.19
CA PHE A 361 7.62 -4.95 7.39
C PHE A 361 6.09 -4.96 7.53
N TYR A 362 5.44 -6.10 7.21
CA TYR A 362 3.98 -6.19 7.20
C TYR A 362 3.35 -6.02 8.59
N GLU A 363 4.03 -6.45 9.67
CA GLU A 363 3.53 -6.31 11.05
C GLU A 363 3.54 -4.84 11.55
N ARG A 364 4.18 -3.93 10.83
CA ARG A 364 4.11 -2.48 11.13
C ARG A 364 2.76 -1.87 10.67
N ALA A 365 2.00 -2.56 9.84
CA ALA A 365 0.60 -2.21 9.55
C ALA A 365 -0.26 -2.37 10.80
N GLY A 366 -1.21 -1.50 11.02
CA GLY A 366 -2.14 -1.57 12.15
C GLY A 366 -2.97 -0.32 12.35
N LEU A 367 -4.07 -0.49 13.06
CA LEU A 367 -4.86 0.60 13.65
C LEU A 367 -4.40 0.73 15.10
N VAL A 368 -3.91 1.89 15.49
CA VAL A 368 -3.31 2.09 16.81
C VAL A 368 -3.82 3.35 17.50
N GLU A 369 -3.78 3.32 18.83
CA GLU A 369 -3.81 4.51 19.66
C GLU A 369 -2.40 5.08 19.73
N CYS A 370 -2.24 6.32 19.29
CA CYS A 370 -0.95 7.00 19.25
C CYS A 370 -0.48 7.38 20.66
N LEU A 371 0.82 7.62 20.80
CA LEU A 371 1.37 8.21 22.02
C LEU A 371 0.97 9.68 22.16
N GLY A 372 0.92 10.15 23.41
CA GLY A 372 0.77 11.57 23.74
C GLY A 372 -0.64 12.12 23.61
N SER A 373 -0.75 13.40 23.88
CA SER A 373 -1.99 14.20 23.87
C SER A 373 -2.07 15.10 22.61
N PRO A 374 -3.30 15.40 22.13
CA PRO A 374 -4.58 14.78 22.53
C PRO A 374 -4.66 13.32 22.12
N GLU A 375 -5.49 12.54 22.81
CA GLU A 375 -5.75 11.13 22.47
C GLU A 375 -6.24 11.03 21.02
N ARG A 376 -5.60 10.16 20.24
CA ARG A 376 -5.89 10.00 18.82
C ARG A 376 -5.56 8.61 18.30
N THR A 377 -6.31 8.19 17.32
CA THR A 377 -6.06 6.95 16.58
C THR A 377 -5.50 7.25 15.21
N GLY A 378 -4.54 6.46 14.78
CA GLY A 378 -3.99 6.48 13.42
C GLY A 378 -3.83 5.08 12.88
N SER A 379 -3.70 4.96 11.56
CA SER A 379 -3.56 3.65 10.94
C SER A 379 -2.53 3.63 9.82
N VAL A 380 -1.88 2.49 9.65
CA VAL A 380 -1.08 2.17 8.47
C VAL A 380 -1.66 0.92 7.83
N THR A 381 -2.18 1.06 6.62
CA THR A 381 -2.60 -0.07 5.78
C THR A 381 -1.50 -0.37 4.77
N VAL A 382 -1.13 -1.64 4.61
CA VAL A 382 -0.07 -2.05 3.69
C VAL A 382 -0.63 -2.93 2.58
N ALA A 383 -0.34 -2.57 1.34
CA ALA A 383 -0.63 -3.38 0.15
C ALA A 383 0.68 -3.64 -0.62
N GLY A 384 1.16 -4.88 -0.58
CA GLY A 384 2.39 -5.28 -1.26
C GLY A 384 2.13 -6.08 -2.52
N ALA A 385 2.68 -5.64 -3.66
CA ALA A 385 2.72 -6.45 -4.87
C ALA A 385 3.76 -7.54 -4.76
N VAL A 386 3.41 -8.73 -5.19
CA VAL A 386 4.33 -9.87 -5.32
C VAL A 386 4.39 -10.28 -6.78
N SER A 387 5.58 -10.49 -7.31
CA SER A 387 5.81 -10.83 -8.72
C SER A 387 6.47 -12.20 -8.84
N PRO A 388 5.72 -13.29 -8.60
CA PRO A 388 6.27 -14.63 -8.68
C PRO A 388 6.73 -14.95 -10.10
N PRO A 389 7.97 -15.46 -10.30
CA PRO A 389 8.44 -15.90 -11.60
C PRO A 389 7.52 -16.98 -12.19
N GLY A 390 7.17 -16.84 -13.48
CA GLY A 390 6.27 -17.79 -14.14
C GLY A 390 4.84 -17.85 -13.58
N ALA A 391 4.44 -16.90 -12.74
CA ALA A 391 3.19 -16.93 -11.97
C ALA A 391 3.08 -18.15 -11.02
N ASP A 392 4.20 -18.69 -10.57
CA ASP A 392 4.27 -19.80 -9.62
C ASP A 392 4.17 -19.29 -8.18
N PHE A 393 3.05 -19.51 -7.53
CA PHE A 393 2.81 -19.08 -6.15
C PHE A 393 3.50 -19.98 -5.10
N SER A 394 4.16 -21.06 -5.51
CA SER A 394 4.93 -21.91 -4.60
C SER A 394 6.32 -21.34 -4.26
N GLU A 395 6.72 -20.26 -4.96
CA GLU A 395 8.03 -19.61 -4.72
C GLU A 395 8.13 -19.01 -3.30
N PRO A 396 9.37 -18.94 -2.71
CA PRO A 396 9.55 -18.62 -1.29
C PRO A 396 8.99 -17.25 -0.86
N VAL A 397 9.09 -16.22 -1.71
CA VAL A 397 8.62 -14.86 -1.34
C VAL A 397 7.10 -14.84 -1.22
N THR A 398 6.41 -15.43 -2.19
CA THR A 398 4.95 -15.54 -2.16
C THR A 398 4.50 -16.37 -0.97
N GLN A 399 5.09 -17.55 -0.75
CA GLN A 399 4.72 -18.44 0.35
C GLN A 399 4.93 -17.79 1.73
N ASN A 400 6.05 -17.11 1.94
CA ASN A 400 6.28 -16.39 3.19
C ASN A 400 5.32 -15.21 3.36
N THR A 401 5.00 -14.48 2.27
CA THR A 401 4.05 -13.38 2.31
C THR A 401 2.64 -13.86 2.67
N LEU A 402 2.17 -14.97 2.07
CA LEU A 402 0.87 -15.56 2.35
C LEU A 402 0.66 -15.95 3.82
N ARG A 403 1.72 -16.31 4.54
CA ARG A 403 1.66 -16.64 5.98
C ARG A 403 1.50 -15.41 6.87
N ILE A 404 1.75 -14.22 6.34
CA ILE A 404 1.82 -12.99 7.11
C ILE A 404 0.59 -12.11 6.87
N VAL A 405 0.11 -12.03 5.60
CA VAL A 405 -0.99 -11.15 5.23
C VAL A 405 -2.35 -11.73 5.56
N ASP A 406 -3.31 -10.86 5.85
CA ASP A 406 -4.68 -11.25 6.18
C ASP A 406 -5.65 -11.12 4.97
N ALA A 407 -5.20 -10.48 3.89
CA ALA A 407 -5.93 -10.40 2.63
C ALA A 407 -5.02 -10.73 1.45
N LEU A 408 -5.55 -11.50 0.50
CA LEU A 408 -4.88 -11.92 -0.71
C LEU A 408 -5.73 -11.59 -1.94
N TYR A 409 -5.16 -10.88 -2.88
CA TYR A 409 -5.77 -10.56 -4.17
C TYR A 409 -4.97 -11.21 -5.30
N SER A 410 -5.25 -12.46 -5.56
CA SER A 410 -4.53 -13.29 -6.54
C SER A 410 -4.85 -12.85 -7.96
N LEU A 411 -3.87 -12.32 -8.69
CA LEU A 411 -4.04 -11.94 -10.09
C LEU A 411 -3.80 -13.14 -11.01
N ASP A 412 -4.75 -13.37 -11.92
CA ASP A 412 -4.78 -14.51 -12.82
C ASP A 412 -4.48 -14.11 -14.26
N VAL A 413 -3.50 -14.79 -14.86
CA VAL A 413 -3.09 -14.57 -16.26
C VAL A 413 -4.22 -14.90 -17.24
N SER A 414 -5.04 -15.93 -16.94
CA SER A 414 -6.14 -16.33 -17.80
C SER A 414 -7.24 -15.26 -17.87
N LEU A 415 -7.54 -14.62 -16.75
CA LEU A 415 -8.48 -13.49 -16.69
C LEU A 415 -7.94 -12.28 -17.45
N ALA A 416 -6.64 -11.95 -17.26
CA ALA A 416 -6.01 -10.87 -18.00
C ALA A 416 -6.03 -11.11 -19.52
N ASN A 417 -5.76 -12.33 -19.98
CA ASN A 417 -5.83 -12.71 -21.39
C ASN A 417 -7.26 -12.59 -21.95
N ARG A 418 -8.28 -12.82 -21.15
CA ARG A 418 -9.70 -12.59 -21.49
C ARG A 418 -10.10 -11.12 -21.37
N ARG A 419 -9.18 -10.21 -21.02
CA ARG A 419 -9.43 -8.78 -20.75
C ARG A 419 -10.42 -8.52 -19.62
N HIS A 420 -10.51 -9.44 -18.66
CA HIS A 420 -11.26 -9.26 -17.43
C HIS A 420 -10.39 -8.51 -16.43
N PHE A 421 -10.71 -7.26 -16.14
CA PHE A 421 -9.97 -6.42 -15.19
C PHE A 421 -10.91 -5.85 -14.12
N PRO A 422 -10.43 -5.73 -12.86
CA PRO A 422 -9.15 -6.24 -12.37
C PRO A 422 -9.10 -7.77 -12.49
N ALA A 423 -7.93 -8.31 -12.85
CA ALA A 423 -7.76 -9.75 -13.11
C ALA A 423 -7.63 -10.56 -11.81
N ILE A 424 -8.36 -10.18 -10.77
CA ILE A 424 -8.35 -10.82 -9.45
C ILE A 424 -9.22 -12.07 -9.51
N ASN A 425 -8.62 -13.22 -9.24
CA ASN A 425 -9.30 -14.50 -9.22
C ASN A 425 -10.09 -14.65 -7.92
N TRP A 426 -11.41 -14.76 -8.01
CA TRP A 426 -12.32 -14.86 -6.88
C TRP A 426 -12.33 -16.23 -6.18
N LEU A 427 -11.76 -17.26 -6.80
CA LEU A 427 -11.66 -18.60 -6.20
C LEU A 427 -10.40 -18.75 -5.33
N THR A 428 -9.33 -18.03 -5.68
CA THR A 428 -8.04 -18.12 -4.97
C THR A 428 -7.77 -16.95 -4.06
N SER A 429 -8.51 -15.85 -4.22
CA SER A 429 -8.42 -14.67 -3.33
C SER A 429 -9.20 -14.87 -2.05
N TYR A 430 -8.74 -14.24 -0.97
CA TYR A 430 -9.43 -14.27 0.32
C TYR A 430 -9.21 -12.99 1.11
N SER A 431 -10.05 -12.78 2.11
CA SER A 431 -9.86 -11.77 3.15
C SER A 431 -10.36 -12.29 4.49
N LEU A 432 -9.48 -12.27 5.48
CA LEU A 432 -9.82 -12.58 6.87
C LEU A 432 -10.52 -11.40 7.58
N TYR A 433 -10.57 -10.24 6.92
CA TYR A 433 -11.26 -9.06 7.45
C TYR A 433 -12.77 -9.08 7.24
N ALA A 434 -13.31 -9.99 6.44
CA ALA A 434 -14.74 -10.03 6.11
C ALA A 434 -15.65 -10.01 7.35
N GLU A 435 -15.32 -10.81 8.37
CA GLU A 435 -16.08 -10.82 9.62
C GLU A 435 -15.82 -9.55 10.45
N ALA A 436 -14.62 -9.03 10.43
CA ALA A 436 -14.26 -7.83 11.20
C ALA A 436 -14.94 -6.55 10.71
N VAL A 437 -15.21 -6.43 9.40
CA VAL A 437 -15.88 -5.27 8.80
C VAL A 437 -17.39 -5.42 8.69
N LYS A 438 -17.97 -6.51 9.18
CA LYS A 438 -19.40 -6.79 9.09
C LYS A 438 -20.26 -5.70 9.73
N ASP A 439 -19.86 -5.20 10.89
CA ASP A 439 -20.57 -4.12 11.57
C ASP A 439 -20.52 -2.81 10.78
N TRP A 440 -19.43 -2.56 10.07
CA TRP A 440 -19.32 -1.43 9.17
C TRP A 440 -20.28 -1.57 8.00
N TRP A 441 -20.30 -2.74 7.34
CA TRP A 441 -21.20 -3.03 6.23
C TRP A 441 -22.68 -3.04 6.65
N SER A 442 -23.00 -3.47 7.88
CA SER A 442 -24.37 -3.46 8.39
C SER A 442 -24.99 -2.05 8.47
N LYS A 443 -24.16 -1.01 8.58
CA LYS A 443 -24.59 0.38 8.50
C LYS A 443 -24.93 0.82 7.06
N VAL A 444 -24.32 0.20 6.06
CA VAL A 444 -24.60 0.44 4.63
C VAL A 444 -25.74 -0.45 4.17
N SER A 445 -25.67 -1.74 4.45
CA SER A 445 -26.73 -2.72 4.21
C SER A 445 -26.61 -3.92 5.14
N PRO A 446 -27.67 -4.23 5.91
CA PRO A 446 -27.70 -5.43 6.75
C PRO A 446 -27.59 -6.75 5.98
N GLU A 447 -27.99 -6.76 4.71
CA GLU A 447 -28.00 -7.94 3.85
C GLU A 447 -26.67 -8.23 3.15
N TRP A 448 -25.64 -7.38 3.38
CA TRP A 448 -24.34 -7.53 2.70
C TRP A 448 -23.73 -8.91 2.85
N ALA A 449 -23.72 -9.47 4.06
CA ALA A 449 -23.07 -10.75 4.33
C ALA A 449 -23.73 -11.91 3.56
N ASP A 450 -25.07 -11.93 3.53
CA ASP A 450 -25.84 -12.98 2.85
C ASP A 450 -25.74 -12.86 1.32
N THR A 451 -25.87 -11.63 0.80
CA THR A 451 -25.72 -11.35 -0.64
C THR A 451 -24.32 -11.72 -1.15
N ARG A 452 -23.29 -11.36 -0.38
CA ARG A 452 -21.89 -11.74 -0.67
C ARG A 452 -21.70 -13.26 -0.65
N ALA A 453 -22.20 -13.94 0.38
CA ALA A 453 -22.08 -15.40 0.51
C ALA A 453 -22.77 -16.13 -0.65
N THR A 454 -23.97 -15.67 -1.04
CA THR A 454 -24.71 -16.22 -2.18
C THR A 454 -23.91 -16.06 -3.48
N ALA A 455 -23.36 -14.88 -3.74
CA ALA A 455 -22.57 -14.64 -4.95
C ALA A 455 -21.31 -15.51 -5.01
N LEU A 456 -20.56 -15.63 -3.90
CA LEU A 456 -19.38 -16.49 -3.83
C LEU A 456 -19.74 -17.97 -4.03
N LYS A 457 -20.87 -18.42 -3.48
CA LYS A 457 -21.39 -19.79 -3.69
C LYS A 457 -21.70 -20.04 -5.16
N LEU A 458 -22.39 -19.11 -5.84
CA LEU A 458 -22.70 -19.24 -7.27
C LEU A 458 -21.45 -19.31 -8.13
N LEU A 459 -20.44 -18.49 -7.84
CA LEU A 459 -19.16 -18.51 -8.55
C LEU A 459 -18.37 -19.80 -8.31
N GLN A 460 -18.45 -20.38 -7.11
CA GLN A 460 -17.83 -21.68 -6.82
C GLN A 460 -18.55 -22.80 -7.58
N GLN A 461 -19.88 -22.82 -7.56
CA GLN A 461 -20.67 -23.82 -8.29
C GLN A 461 -20.46 -23.72 -9.81
N GLU A 462 -20.27 -22.50 -10.35
CA GLU A 462 -19.90 -22.33 -11.76
C GLU A 462 -18.57 -23.03 -12.07
N ALA A 463 -17.54 -22.85 -11.22
CA ALA A 463 -16.25 -23.49 -11.42
C ALA A 463 -16.35 -25.01 -11.42
N ASP A 464 -17.17 -25.58 -10.53
CA ASP A 464 -17.42 -27.02 -10.47
C ASP A 464 -18.14 -27.51 -11.74
N LEU A 465 -19.08 -26.73 -12.26
CA LEU A 465 -19.81 -27.06 -13.50
C LEU A 465 -18.95 -26.88 -14.77
N GLU A 466 -17.98 -25.97 -14.79
CA GLU A 466 -17.11 -25.76 -15.97
C GLU A 466 -16.37 -27.05 -16.38
N GLU A 467 -16.00 -27.91 -15.44
CA GLU A 467 -15.37 -29.20 -15.73
C GLU A 467 -16.34 -30.13 -16.46
N ILE A 468 -17.60 -30.15 -16.00
CA ILE A 468 -18.67 -30.98 -16.62
C ILE A 468 -18.98 -30.43 -18.02
N VAL A 469 -19.10 -29.11 -18.18
CA VAL A 469 -19.38 -28.48 -19.47
C VAL A 469 -18.31 -28.78 -20.51
N ARG A 470 -17.04 -28.87 -20.10
CA ARG A 470 -15.94 -29.25 -21.02
C ARG A 470 -16.07 -30.66 -21.56
N LEU A 471 -16.71 -31.55 -20.80
CA LEU A 471 -16.85 -32.98 -21.16
C LEU A 471 -18.11 -33.23 -22.00
N VAL A 472 -19.26 -32.68 -21.59
CA VAL A 472 -20.56 -33.02 -22.18
C VAL A 472 -21.22 -31.87 -22.98
N GLY A 473 -20.67 -30.69 -22.91
CA GLY A 473 -21.22 -29.47 -23.51
C GLY A 473 -22.33 -28.82 -22.67
N PRO A 474 -22.59 -27.52 -22.84
CA PRO A 474 -23.54 -26.75 -22.03
C PRO A 474 -25.00 -27.15 -22.27
N GLU A 475 -25.32 -27.70 -23.45
CA GLU A 475 -26.70 -28.11 -23.81
C GLU A 475 -27.18 -29.34 -23.03
N ALA A 476 -26.28 -30.19 -22.55
CA ALA A 476 -26.59 -31.38 -21.79
C ALA A 476 -26.93 -31.12 -20.31
N LEU A 477 -26.72 -29.91 -19.82
CA LEU A 477 -26.98 -29.55 -18.45
C LEU A 477 -28.46 -29.40 -18.15
N PRO A 478 -28.90 -29.70 -16.91
CA PRO A 478 -30.21 -29.32 -16.40
C PRO A 478 -30.47 -27.82 -16.51
N GLU A 479 -31.72 -27.41 -16.62
CA GLU A 479 -32.09 -25.99 -16.77
C GLU A 479 -31.62 -25.13 -15.58
N GLY A 480 -31.66 -25.66 -14.35
CA GLY A 480 -31.15 -24.97 -13.17
C GLY A 480 -29.65 -24.65 -13.25
N ASP A 481 -28.85 -25.60 -13.78
CA ASP A 481 -27.41 -25.42 -13.96
C ASP A 481 -27.09 -24.40 -15.09
N LYS A 482 -27.89 -24.41 -16.16
CA LYS A 482 -27.81 -23.40 -17.22
C LYS A 482 -28.11 -21.99 -16.70
N LEU A 483 -29.12 -21.85 -15.83
CA LEU A 483 -29.43 -20.60 -15.16
C LEU A 483 -28.28 -20.15 -14.26
N LEU A 484 -27.71 -21.06 -13.48
CA LEU A 484 -26.56 -20.78 -12.62
C LEU A 484 -25.38 -20.24 -13.44
N LEU A 485 -25.04 -20.88 -14.57
CA LEU A 485 -23.98 -20.40 -15.47
C LEU A 485 -24.28 -19.00 -16.03
N LEU A 486 -25.55 -18.70 -16.35
CA LEU A 486 -25.96 -17.37 -16.80
C LEU A 486 -25.72 -16.33 -15.72
N VAL A 487 -26.19 -16.58 -14.51
CA VAL A 487 -26.09 -15.61 -13.39
C VAL A 487 -24.64 -15.46 -12.92
N ALA A 488 -23.88 -16.54 -12.82
CA ALA A 488 -22.46 -16.47 -12.49
C ALA A 488 -21.68 -15.63 -13.52
N ARG A 489 -22.00 -15.77 -14.83
CA ARG A 489 -21.45 -14.88 -15.87
C ARG A 489 -21.81 -13.42 -15.62
N MET A 490 -23.06 -13.12 -15.25
CA MET A 490 -23.48 -11.74 -14.92
C MET A 490 -22.70 -11.20 -13.72
N ILE A 491 -22.47 -12.01 -12.68
CA ILE A 491 -21.64 -11.60 -11.54
C ILE A 491 -20.22 -11.27 -12.01
N ARG A 492 -19.61 -12.09 -12.85
CA ARG A 492 -18.25 -11.87 -13.36
C ARG A 492 -18.14 -10.63 -14.25
N GLU A 493 -19.03 -10.52 -15.26
CA GLU A 493 -18.90 -9.51 -16.32
C GLU A 493 -19.55 -8.19 -15.94
N ASP A 494 -20.65 -8.20 -15.19
CA ASP A 494 -21.43 -7.00 -14.88
C ASP A 494 -21.13 -6.43 -13.48
N PHE A 495 -20.61 -7.26 -12.55
CA PHE A 495 -20.25 -6.80 -11.21
C PHE A 495 -18.74 -6.82 -10.96
N LEU A 496 -18.04 -7.95 -11.15
CA LEU A 496 -16.61 -8.05 -10.81
C LEU A 496 -15.71 -7.32 -11.82
N MET A 497 -16.04 -7.38 -13.10
CA MET A 497 -15.31 -6.62 -14.11
C MET A 497 -15.60 -5.12 -13.95
N GLN A 498 -14.53 -4.34 -13.72
CA GLN A 498 -14.60 -2.90 -13.44
C GLN A 498 -13.52 -2.15 -14.21
N SER A 499 -13.90 -1.14 -14.98
CA SER A 499 -12.98 -0.38 -15.80
C SER A 499 -12.26 0.72 -15.01
N ALA A 500 -10.94 0.66 -14.94
CA ALA A 500 -10.11 1.69 -14.33
C ALA A 500 -10.13 3.04 -15.09
N TYR A 501 -10.59 3.05 -16.33
CA TYR A 501 -10.54 4.20 -17.24
C TYR A 501 -11.90 4.80 -17.59
N HIS A 502 -13.00 4.17 -17.11
CA HIS A 502 -14.35 4.67 -17.38
C HIS A 502 -14.75 5.70 -16.32
N GLU A 503 -15.30 6.83 -16.73
CA GLU A 503 -15.61 7.96 -15.83
C GLU A 503 -16.51 7.59 -14.63
N ILE A 504 -17.50 6.70 -14.83
CA ILE A 504 -18.43 6.28 -13.79
C ILE A 504 -17.93 5.01 -13.10
N ASP A 505 -17.50 4.00 -13.88
CA ASP A 505 -17.21 2.66 -13.37
C ASP A 505 -15.87 2.56 -12.63
N THR A 506 -14.94 3.53 -12.82
CA THR A 506 -13.62 3.52 -12.17
C THR A 506 -13.70 3.56 -10.63
N TYR A 507 -14.76 4.14 -10.08
CA TYR A 507 -15.03 4.19 -8.64
C TYR A 507 -16.47 3.80 -8.36
N CYS A 508 -16.66 2.78 -7.51
CA CYS A 508 -17.98 2.31 -7.11
C CYS A 508 -18.19 2.48 -5.60
N PRO A 509 -19.07 3.39 -5.16
CA PRO A 509 -19.39 3.51 -3.74
C PRO A 509 -19.98 2.23 -3.16
N PRO A 510 -19.74 1.89 -1.88
CA PRO A 510 -20.21 0.65 -1.25
C PRO A 510 -21.73 0.41 -1.37
N ALA A 511 -22.55 1.44 -1.15
CA ALA A 511 -24.00 1.33 -1.31
C ALA A 511 -24.40 0.95 -2.74
N ARG A 512 -23.76 1.57 -3.74
CA ARG A 512 -23.96 1.23 -5.15
C ARG A 512 -23.55 -0.21 -5.46
N ALA A 513 -22.37 -0.64 -4.97
CA ALA A 513 -21.89 -2.01 -5.15
C ALA A 513 -22.91 -3.02 -4.60
N HIS A 514 -23.47 -2.74 -3.41
CA HIS A 514 -24.50 -3.60 -2.83
C HIS A 514 -25.75 -3.69 -3.73
N LEU A 515 -26.29 -2.57 -4.18
CA LEU A 515 -27.47 -2.55 -5.04
C LEU A 515 -27.24 -3.25 -6.38
N MET A 516 -26.05 -3.11 -6.98
CA MET A 516 -25.68 -3.82 -8.21
C MET A 516 -25.72 -5.32 -8.01
N LEU A 517 -25.04 -5.85 -7.00
CA LEU A 517 -25.01 -7.29 -6.77
C LEU A 517 -26.38 -7.81 -6.34
N LYS A 518 -27.09 -7.10 -5.46
CA LYS A 518 -28.45 -7.44 -5.04
C LYS A 518 -29.41 -7.53 -6.24
N THR A 519 -29.24 -6.68 -7.26
CA THR A 519 -30.04 -6.74 -8.49
C THR A 519 -29.82 -8.07 -9.24
N ILE A 520 -28.57 -8.53 -9.33
CA ILE A 520 -28.25 -9.81 -9.98
C ILE A 520 -28.81 -10.98 -9.16
N ILE A 521 -28.66 -10.95 -7.83
CA ILE A 521 -29.21 -12.03 -6.96
C ILE A 521 -30.75 -12.04 -7.02
N LYS A 522 -31.40 -10.88 -6.97
CA LYS A 522 -32.85 -10.78 -7.13
C LYS A 522 -33.32 -11.33 -8.48
N PHE A 523 -32.59 -11.03 -9.56
CA PHE A 523 -32.86 -11.63 -10.86
C PHE A 523 -32.75 -13.16 -10.82
N TYR A 524 -31.73 -13.70 -10.14
CA TYR A 524 -31.57 -15.15 -9.97
C TYR A 524 -32.76 -15.77 -9.24
N GLU A 525 -33.18 -15.22 -8.11
CA GLU A 525 -34.32 -15.70 -7.32
C GLU A 525 -35.61 -15.71 -8.13
N LEU A 526 -35.91 -14.61 -8.82
CA LEU A 526 -37.08 -14.48 -9.64
C LEU A 526 -37.08 -15.46 -10.84
N THR A 527 -35.92 -15.68 -11.46
CA THR A 527 -35.80 -16.60 -12.60
C THR A 527 -35.84 -18.06 -12.18
N GLN A 528 -35.42 -18.41 -10.96
CA GLN A 528 -35.64 -19.76 -10.40
C GLN A 528 -37.16 -20.07 -10.29
N GLU A 529 -37.94 -19.13 -9.77
CA GLU A 529 -39.41 -19.28 -9.72
C GLU A 529 -40.04 -19.44 -11.12
N MET A 530 -39.45 -18.78 -12.15
CA MET A 530 -39.90 -18.94 -13.53
C MET A 530 -39.60 -20.34 -14.07
N LEU A 531 -38.41 -20.88 -13.79
CA LEU A 531 -38.06 -22.25 -14.15
C LEU A 531 -38.99 -23.28 -13.51
N ASP A 532 -39.30 -23.12 -12.22
CA ASP A 532 -40.24 -24.00 -11.50
C ASP A 532 -41.64 -23.94 -12.10
N SER A 533 -41.97 -22.82 -12.79
CA SER A 533 -43.23 -22.66 -13.54
C SER A 533 -43.15 -23.20 -14.98
N GLY A 534 -42.03 -23.80 -15.40
CA GLY A 534 -41.85 -24.44 -16.71
C GLY A 534 -41.33 -23.53 -17.83
N ILE A 535 -40.81 -22.35 -17.52
CA ILE A 535 -40.20 -21.43 -18.51
C ILE A 535 -38.77 -21.87 -18.80
N ASP A 536 -38.38 -21.98 -20.09
CA ASP A 536 -37.03 -22.36 -20.54
C ASP A 536 -35.99 -21.26 -20.27
N VAL A 537 -34.79 -21.63 -19.85
CA VAL A 537 -33.66 -20.70 -19.64
C VAL A 537 -33.31 -19.92 -20.91
N ARG A 538 -33.55 -20.46 -22.08
CA ARG A 538 -33.32 -19.71 -23.35
C ARG A 538 -34.15 -18.44 -23.43
N GLU A 539 -35.41 -18.49 -22.98
CA GLU A 539 -36.28 -17.32 -22.93
C GLU A 539 -35.82 -16.30 -21.89
N ILE A 540 -35.32 -16.77 -20.75
CA ILE A 540 -34.74 -15.94 -19.70
C ILE A 540 -33.50 -15.22 -20.24
N ARG A 541 -32.62 -15.94 -20.92
CA ARG A 541 -31.38 -15.41 -21.51
C ARG A 541 -31.65 -14.35 -22.58
N LEU A 542 -32.70 -14.49 -23.35
CA LEU A 542 -33.10 -13.55 -24.41
C LEU A 542 -33.92 -12.38 -23.84
N SER A 543 -34.23 -12.39 -22.55
CA SER A 543 -35.00 -11.31 -21.90
C SER A 543 -34.23 -9.97 -21.99
N PRO A 544 -34.93 -8.87 -22.31
CA PRO A 544 -34.35 -7.53 -22.25
C PRO A 544 -33.76 -7.18 -20.87
N MET A 545 -34.20 -7.84 -19.80
CA MET A 545 -33.70 -7.63 -18.44
C MET A 545 -32.21 -7.95 -18.30
N VAL A 546 -31.72 -9.02 -18.92
CA VAL A 546 -30.30 -9.39 -18.90
C VAL A 546 -29.46 -8.24 -19.47
N TYR A 547 -29.85 -7.66 -20.57
CA TYR A 547 -29.17 -6.50 -21.16
C TYR A 547 -29.25 -5.26 -20.26
N ARG A 548 -30.41 -4.97 -19.66
CA ARG A 548 -30.58 -3.83 -18.78
C ARG A 548 -29.73 -3.95 -17.51
N ILE A 549 -29.65 -5.15 -16.94
CA ILE A 549 -28.80 -5.42 -15.77
C ILE A 549 -27.32 -5.21 -16.13
N SER A 550 -26.87 -5.64 -17.31
CA SER A 550 -25.48 -5.46 -17.73
C SER A 550 -25.09 -3.96 -17.90
N ARG A 551 -26.07 -3.08 -18.12
CA ARG A 551 -25.85 -1.62 -18.25
C ARG A 551 -25.97 -0.85 -16.94
N VAL A 552 -26.27 -1.52 -15.81
CA VAL A 552 -26.41 -0.86 -14.50
C VAL A 552 -25.10 -0.16 -14.09
N LYS A 553 -23.95 -0.70 -14.47
CA LYS A 553 -22.63 -0.10 -14.18
C LYS A 553 -22.42 1.27 -14.84
N ASP A 554 -23.15 1.61 -15.91
CA ASP A 554 -23.01 2.87 -16.65
C ASP A 554 -23.95 3.98 -16.12
N ILE A 555 -24.85 3.67 -15.20
CA ILE A 555 -25.83 4.65 -14.67
C ILE A 555 -25.10 5.66 -13.76
N PRO A 556 -25.28 6.99 -13.94
CA PRO A 556 -24.71 8.00 -13.06
C PRO A 556 -25.16 7.87 -11.61
N ASN A 557 -24.29 8.26 -10.66
CA ASN A 557 -24.53 8.06 -9.22
C ASN A 557 -25.74 8.82 -8.69
N ASP A 558 -26.04 10.00 -9.22
CA ASP A 558 -27.15 10.89 -8.82
C ASP A 558 -28.53 10.29 -9.06
N VAL A 559 -28.69 9.48 -10.10
CA VAL A 559 -29.97 8.84 -10.48
C VAL A 559 -29.97 7.32 -10.23
N PHE A 560 -28.87 6.78 -9.73
CA PHE A 560 -28.64 5.33 -9.66
C PHE A 560 -29.71 4.61 -8.84
N GLU A 561 -29.97 5.05 -7.62
CA GLU A 561 -30.88 4.37 -6.70
C GLU A 561 -32.34 4.35 -7.23
N GLN A 562 -32.76 5.45 -7.85
CA GLN A 562 -34.09 5.52 -8.46
C GLN A 562 -34.21 4.54 -9.62
N ARG A 563 -33.20 4.50 -10.51
CA ARG A 563 -33.19 3.59 -11.67
C ARG A 563 -33.17 2.11 -11.27
N ILE A 564 -32.50 1.78 -10.18
CA ILE A 564 -32.52 0.40 -9.66
C ILE A 564 -33.91 0.04 -9.14
N LYS A 565 -34.59 0.91 -8.42
CA LYS A 565 -35.96 0.68 -7.94
C LYS A 565 -36.94 0.49 -9.12
N GLU A 566 -36.84 1.30 -10.15
CA GLU A 566 -37.61 1.14 -11.39
C GLU A 566 -37.32 -0.22 -12.04
N LEU A 567 -36.06 -0.61 -12.18
CA LEU A 567 -35.66 -1.88 -12.75
C LEU A 567 -36.23 -3.08 -11.96
N TRP A 568 -36.19 -3.02 -10.62
CA TRP A 568 -36.76 -4.08 -9.76
C TRP A 568 -38.26 -4.22 -9.95
N SER A 569 -39.00 -3.11 -10.00
CA SER A 569 -40.44 -3.13 -10.24
C SER A 569 -40.78 -3.75 -11.60
N GLU A 570 -40.02 -3.44 -12.64
CA GLU A 570 -40.19 -4.05 -13.96
C GLU A 570 -39.85 -5.54 -13.99
N MET A 571 -38.79 -5.95 -13.25
CA MET A 571 -38.44 -7.38 -13.11
C MET A 571 -39.59 -8.17 -12.48
N GLU A 572 -40.19 -7.65 -11.39
CA GLU A 572 -41.35 -8.25 -10.72
C GLU A 572 -42.58 -8.30 -11.63
N ALA A 573 -42.87 -7.21 -12.32
CA ALA A 573 -43.99 -7.13 -13.25
C ALA A 573 -43.84 -8.11 -14.44
N SER A 574 -42.62 -8.29 -14.95
CA SER A 574 -42.36 -9.26 -16.04
C SER A 574 -42.59 -10.70 -15.61
N LEU A 575 -42.34 -11.03 -14.36
CA LEU A 575 -42.58 -12.34 -13.77
C LEU A 575 -44.09 -12.63 -13.64
N VAL A 576 -44.84 -11.63 -13.11
CA VAL A 576 -46.30 -11.73 -12.94
C VAL A 576 -46.99 -11.90 -14.28
N ALA A 577 -46.61 -11.13 -15.31
CA ALA A 577 -47.17 -11.21 -16.65
C ALA A 577 -46.96 -12.59 -17.31
N ARG A 578 -45.85 -13.26 -17.07
CA ARG A 578 -45.54 -14.57 -17.62
C ARG A 578 -46.17 -15.73 -16.85
N LYS A 579 -46.33 -15.63 -15.52
CA LYS A 579 -47.10 -16.58 -14.72
C LYS A 579 -48.59 -16.62 -15.13
N GLY A 580 -49.15 -15.47 -15.56
CA GLY A 580 -50.55 -15.39 -16.03
C GLY A 580 -50.79 -15.82 -17.48
N GLY A 581 -49.71 -16.01 -18.29
CA GLY A 581 -49.79 -16.44 -19.68
C GLY A 581 -49.64 -17.95 -19.91
N VAL A 582 -49.37 -18.71 -18.88
CA VAL A 582 -49.24 -20.19 -18.90
C VAL A 582 -50.54 -20.89 -18.40
N SER A 583 -51.63 -20.18 -18.27
CA SER A 583 -52.96 -20.75 -17.92
C SER A 583 -53.78 -21.10 -19.15
#